data_9b3075a5782bd3bcf74d1ab488939189
#
_entry.id   9b3075a5782bd3bcf74d1ab488939189
#
_cell.length_a   1.000
_cell.length_b   1.000
_cell.length_c   1.000
_cell.angle_alpha   90.00
_cell.angle_beta   90.00
_cell.angle_gamma   90.00
#
_symmetry.space_group_name_H-M   'P 1'
#
loop_
_entity.id
_entity.type
_entity.pdbx_description
1 polymer ?
#
loop_
_entity_poly.entity_id
_entity_poly.type
_entity_poly.pdbx_seq_one_letter_code
_entity_poly.pdbx_strand_id
1 'polypeptide(L)'
;KLKSRTVTDLGGPSANMYRMQGRDLAACRQCRRLSCLFPKMCPNLDTSHKELLKLYDKVREHKRVFINSGIRHELALLDKNYMKVVAEEFTSGLLKIAPEHTEKRILDLMLKPDISKYEEFVELFRKYSNKEQYVLPYLISAFPGVTLEAAERMKDYLKHNNIRVEQVQDFIPLPMTVAACMYYTEKDFFTGEDVYVAKSYKEREKHRRLMQWWKK
;
A
#
# COMPACT_ATOMS: atom_id res chain seq x y z
N LYS A 1 -2.83 29.74 16.64
CA LYS A 1 -3.22 28.53 17.41
C LYS A 1 -4.24 27.75 16.56
N LEU A 2 -3.89 26.53 16.11
CA LEU A 2 -4.82 25.63 15.43
C LEU A 2 -5.97 25.28 16.38
N LYS A 3 -7.21 25.62 16.01
CA LYS A 3 -8.43 25.34 16.81
C LYS A 3 -8.83 23.85 16.74
N SER A 4 -8.30 23.07 15.77
CA SER A 4 -8.63 21.65 15.64
C SER A 4 -8.19 20.82 16.84
N ARG A 5 -9.10 19.97 17.33
CA ARG A 5 -8.79 18.99 18.39
C ARG A 5 -8.17 17.70 17.84
N THR A 6 -8.13 17.55 16.53
CA THR A 6 -7.67 16.34 15.84
C THR A 6 -6.53 16.67 14.90
N VAL A 7 -5.53 15.79 14.86
CA VAL A 7 -4.42 15.82 13.91
C VAL A 7 -4.41 14.49 13.17
N THR A 8 -4.11 14.53 11.87
CA THR A 8 -4.03 13.33 11.04
C THR A 8 -2.63 13.18 10.44
N ASP A 9 -2.26 11.94 10.15
CA ASP A 9 -1.10 11.60 9.32
C ASP A 9 0.25 12.11 9.84
N LEU A 10 0.50 11.92 11.11
CA LEU A 10 1.82 12.15 11.68
C LEU A 10 2.82 11.13 11.11
N GLY A 11 4.01 11.59 10.76
CA GLY A 11 5.11 10.74 10.34
C GLY A 11 5.41 10.74 8.84
N GLY A 12 4.66 11.49 8.04
CA GLY A 12 4.94 11.69 6.60
C GLY A 12 4.08 10.85 5.66
N PRO A 13 4.42 10.81 4.35
CA PRO A 13 3.57 10.25 3.28
C PRO A 13 3.27 8.75 3.43
N SER A 14 4.22 7.97 3.98
CA SER A 14 3.99 6.58 4.40
C SER A 14 3.90 6.58 5.91
N ALA A 15 2.68 6.70 6.43
CA ALA A 15 2.40 7.02 7.83
C ALA A 15 3.16 6.16 8.86
N ASN A 16 3.57 4.94 8.50
CA ASN A 16 4.33 4.06 9.39
C ASN A 16 5.82 3.90 9.04
N MET A 17 6.39 4.82 8.27
CA MET A 17 7.83 4.80 7.94
C MET A 17 8.63 5.94 8.61
N TYR A 18 8.05 6.60 9.60
CA TYR A 18 8.72 7.71 10.28
C TYR A 18 10.04 7.28 10.91
N ARG A 19 11.13 7.92 10.47
CA ARG A 19 12.51 7.63 10.87
C ARG A 19 13.02 6.21 10.57
N MET A 20 12.31 5.43 9.76
CA MET A 20 12.85 4.16 9.28
C MET A 20 14.02 4.39 8.33
N GLN A 21 15.16 3.83 8.66
CA GLN A 21 16.39 3.93 7.86
C GLN A 21 17.25 2.68 8.05
N GLY A 22 18.32 2.58 7.30
CA GLY A 22 19.31 1.51 7.53
C GLY A 22 20.03 1.70 8.86
N ARG A 23 20.28 0.61 9.57
CA ARG A 23 21.09 0.61 10.81
C ARG A 23 22.53 0.98 10.53
N ASP A 24 23.10 0.48 9.43
CA ASP A 24 24.39 0.89 8.89
C ASP A 24 24.16 1.80 7.66
N LEU A 25 24.39 3.09 7.85
CA LEU A 25 24.23 4.11 6.80
C LEU A 25 25.37 4.06 5.77
N ALA A 26 26.55 3.55 6.14
CA ALA A 26 27.66 3.41 5.19
C ALA A 26 27.34 2.33 4.15
N ALA A 27 26.81 1.20 4.59
CA ALA A 27 26.28 0.17 3.71
C ALA A 27 25.15 0.68 2.81
N CYS A 28 24.25 1.52 3.33
CA CYS A 28 23.18 2.13 2.54
C CYS A 28 23.69 3.03 1.42
N ARG A 29 24.74 3.80 1.64
CA ARG A 29 25.32 4.69 0.61
C ARG A 29 25.88 3.94 -0.61
N GLN A 30 26.29 2.68 -0.42
CA GLN A 30 26.83 1.82 -1.49
C GLN A 30 25.77 0.89 -2.07
N CYS A 31 24.58 0.86 -1.49
CA CYS A 31 23.51 -0.05 -1.85
C CYS A 31 22.90 0.31 -3.22
N ARG A 32 22.73 -0.70 -4.09
CA ARG A 32 22.09 -0.56 -5.42
C ARG A 32 20.69 -1.18 -5.48
N ARG A 33 20.09 -1.53 -4.34
CA ARG A 33 18.73 -2.07 -4.32
C ARG A 33 17.72 -0.99 -4.70
N LEU A 34 16.75 -1.35 -5.54
CA LEU A 34 15.65 -0.47 -5.91
C LEU A 34 14.61 -0.35 -4.77
N SER A 35 14.53 -1.36 -3.91
CA SER A 35 13.61 -1.37 -2.77
C SER A 35 14.26 -2.01 -1.56
N CYS A 36 14.04 -1.44 -0.38
CA CYS A 36 14.43 -2.04 0.90
C CYS A 36 13.44 -3.14 1.34
N LEU A 37 12.28 -3.25 0.71
CA LEU A 37 11.19 -4.13 1.12
C LEU A 37 10.99 -5.30 0.15
N PHE A 38 11.40 -5.17 -1.11
CA PHE A 38 11.15 -6.15 -2.15
C PHE A 38 12.45 -6.54 -2.90
N PRO A 39 12.60 -7.80 -3.40
CA PRO A 39 11.72 -8.98 -3.20
C PRO A 39 11.82 -9.55 -1.79
N LYS A 40 12.90 -9.29 -1.11
CA LYS A 40 13.13 -9.63 0.30
C LYS A 40 13.48 -8.37 1.08
N MET A 41 12.91 -8.26 2.26
CA MET A 41 13.23 -7.15 3.16
C MET A 41 14.72 -7.05 3.41
N CYS A 42 15.24 -5.83 3.39
CA CYS A 42 16.65 -5.56 3.65
C CYS A 42 16.96 -5.84 5.14
N PRO A 43 17.92 -6.70 5.46
CA PRO A 43 18.26 -6.99 6.85
C PRO A 43 18.85 -5.77 7.58
N ASN A 44 19.36 -4.80 6.82
CA ASN A 44 19.88 -3.54 7.36
C ASN A 44 18.78 -2.52 7.69
N LEU A 45 17.54 -2.72 7.24
CA LEU A 45 16.44 -1.80 7.52
C LEU A 45 16.01 -1.91 8.99
N ASP A 46 15.95 -0.79 9.69
CA ASP A 46 15.24 -0.73 10.97
C ASP A 46 13.74 -0.67 10.71
N THR A 47 13.03 -1.73 11.08
CA THR A 47 11.58 -1.88 10.90
C THR A 47 10.79 -1.55 12.15
N SER A 48 11.45 -1.02 13.20
CA SER A 48 10.76 -0.72 14.45
C SER A 48 9.92 0.54 14.33
N HIS A 49 8.71 0.52 14.90
CA HIS A 49 7.84 1.69 14.96
C HIS A 49 8.04 2.53 16.23
N LYS A 50 9.10 2.28 17.02
CA LYS A 50 9.32 2.93 18.32
C LYS A 50 9.30 4.46 18.25
N GLU A 51 10.01 5.05 17.28
CA GLU A 51 10.09 6.51 17.15
C GLU A 51 8.75 7.10 16.68
N LEU A 52 7.99 6.38 15.87
CA LEU A 52 6.65 6.79 15.46
C LEU A 52 5.67 6.75 16.65
N LEU A 53 5.68 5.68 17.43
CA LEU A 53 4.84 5.55 18.63
C LEU A 53 5.16 6.64 19.65
N LYS A 54 6.43 6.94 19.89
CA LYS A 54 6.83 8.09 20.73
C LYS A 54 6.30 9.43 20.20
N LEU A 55 6.28 9.63 18.89
CA LEU A 55 5.71 10.81 18.29
C LEU A 55 4.19 10.87 18.52
N TYR A 56 3.49 9.76 18.33
CA TYR A 56 2.05 9.66 18.60
C TYR A 56 1.73 9.94 20.07
N ASP A 57 2.47 9.36 21.00
CA ASP A 57 2.30 9.59 22.44
C ASP A 57 2.42 11.07 22.81
N LYS A 58 3.45 11.75 22.32
CA LYS A 58 3.64 13.19 22.58
C LYS A 58 2.50 14.06 22.03
N VAL A 59 1.95 13.70 20.86
CA VAL A 59 0.89 14.50 20.26
C VAL A 59 -0.46 14.22 20.91
N ARG A 60 -0.72 12.97 21.31
CA ARG A 60 -2.01 12.59 21.93
C ARG A 60 -2.22 13.20 23.32
N GLU A 61 -1.18 13.66 24.01
CA GLU A 61 -1.30 14.44 25.24
C GLU A 61 -2.12 15.74 25.03
N HIS A 62 -2.13 16.25 23.79
CA HIS A 62 -2.76 17.53 23.47
C HIS A 62 -3.86 17.44 22.40
N LYS A 63 -3.82 16.40 21.54
CA LYS A 63 -4.67 16.27 20.38
C LYS A 63 -5.06 14.80 20.15
N ARG A 64 -6.23 14.58 19.54
CA ARG A 64 -6.55 13.27 18.99
C ARG A 64 -5.72 13.03 17.74
N VAL A 65 -5.15 11.85 17.60
CA VAL A 65 -4.35 11.45 16.43
C VAL A 65 -5.08 10.36 15.68
N PHE A 66 -5.22 10.52 14.36
CA PHE A 66 -5.75 9.48 13.48
C PHE A 66 -4.88 9.31 12.24
N ILE A 67 -4.87 8.11 11.69
CA ILE A 67 -4.22 7.76 10.45
C ILE A 67 -5.26 7.80 9.33
N ASN A 68 -5.11 8.73 8.39
CA ASN A 68 -5.93 8.85 7.18
C ASN A 68 -5.17 8.42 5.91
N SER A 69 -3.85 8.58 5.89
CA SER A 69 -2.98 8.08 4.82
C SER A 69 -2.82 6.57 4.92
N GLY A 70 -2.52 5.95 3.78
CA GLY A 70 -2.20 4.53 3.76
C GLY A 70 -0.95 4.21 4.57
N ILE A 71 -0.94 3.04 5.20
CA ILE A 71 0.25 2.49 5.84
C ILE A 71 0.78 1.31 5.04
N ARG A 72 2.05 1.01 5.21
CA ARG A 72 2.69 -0.18 4.64
C ARG A 72 2.38 -1.37 5.53
N HIS A 73 1.45 -2.19 5.08
CA HIS A 73 0.94 -3.32 5.83
C HIS A 73 2.01 -4.38 6.11
N GLU A 74 2.94 -4.61 5.17
CA GLU A 74 4.05 -5.53 5.33
C GLU A 74 5.02 -5.13 6.46
N LEU A 75 5.19 -3.84 6.71
CA LEU A 75 5.97 -3.35 7.84
C LEU A 75 5.17 -3.44 9.15
N ALA A 76 3.90 -3.09 9.11
CA ALA A 76 3.03 -3.14 10.27
C ALA A 76 2.91 -4.56 10.84
N LEU A 77 2.85 -5.58 9.98
CA LEU A 77 2.82 -7.00 10.38
C LEU A 77 4.04 -7.45 11.19
N LEU A 78 5.18 -6.78 11.06
CA LEU A 78 6.38 -7.10 11.84
C LEU A 78 6.34 -6.61 13.30
N ASP A 79 5.40 -5.71 13.61
CA ASP A 79 5.29 -5.09 14.93
C ASP A 79 3.86 -5.22 15.46
N LYS A 80 3.62 -6.30 16.20
CA LYS A 80 2.29 -6.59 16.78
C LYS A 80 1.81 -5.47 17.71
N ASN A 81 2.72 -4.81 18.42
CA ASN A 81 2.37 -3.68 19.29
C ASN A 81 1.87 -2.49 18.47
N TYR A 82 2.57 -2.16 17.38
CA TYR A 82 2.13 -1.13 16.46
C TYR A 82 0.75 -1.45 15.87
N MET A 83 0.54 -2.70 15.39
CA MET A 83 -0.73 -3.15 14.85
C MET A 83 -1.89 -2.98 15.85
N LYS A 84 -1.66 -3.38 17.10
CA LYS A 84 -2.66 -3.23 18.17
C LYS A 84 -3.00 -1.76 18.41
N VAL A 85 -1.99 -0.94 18.61
CA VAL A 85 -2.17 0.50 18.89
C VAL A 85 -2.86 1.22 17.71
N VAL A 86 -2.53 0.87 16.45
CA VAL A 86 -3.20 1.43 15.27
C VAL A 86 -4.69 1.08 15.25
N ALA A 87 -5.04 -0.17 15.53
CA ALA A 87 -6.43 -0.60 15.53
C ALA A 87 -7.23 0.03 16.68
N GLU A 88 -6.70 0.00 17.90
CA GLU A 88 -7.41 0.46 19.08
C GLU A 88 -7.51 1.99 19.17
N GLU A 89 -6.44 2.71 18.84
CA GLU A 89 -6.31 4.14 19.17
C GLU A 89 -6.28 5.07 17.95
N PHE A 90 -5.58 4.69 16.87
CA PHE A 90 -5.28 5.62 15.77
C PHE A 90 -6.13 5.43 14.51
N THR A 91 -7.07 4.50 14.53
CA THR A 91 -8.07 4.33 13.47
C THR A 91 -9.44 4.79 13.97
N SER A 92 -10.01 5.82 13.34
CA SER A 92 -11.33 6.35 13.74
C SER A 92 -12.49 5.43 13.35
N GLY A 93 -12.46 4.87 12.15
CA GLY A 93 -13.48 3.95 11.60
C GLY A 93 -13.01 3.32 10.31
N LEU A 94 -12.09 3.98 9.58
CA LEU A 94 -11.60 3.52 8.29
C LEU A 94 -10.07 3.63 8.24
N LEU A 95 -9.41 2.51 7.94
CA LEU A 95 -7.96 2.46 7.67
C LEU A 95 -7.72 2.16 6.20
N LYS A 96 -6.89 2.97 5.55
CA LYS A 96 -6.55 2.84 4.14
C LYS A 96 -5.28 2.01 3.98
N ILE A 97 -5.33 1.01 3.12
CA ILE A 97 -4.19 0.14 2.81
C ILE A 97 -4.07 0.05 1.29
N ALA A 98 -2.86 0.07 0.77
CA ALA A 98 -2.59 0.03 -0.66
C ALA A 98 -1.95 -1.32 -1.07
N PRO A 99 -2.72 -2.42 -1.20
CA PRO A 99 -2.23 -3.65 -1.82
C PRO A 99 -1.94 -3.47 -3.31
N GLU A 100 -2.60 -2.54 -3.97
CA GLU A 100 -2.50 -2.09 -5.35
C GLU A 100 -3.06 -3.09 -6.38
N HIS A 101 -2.79 -4.39 -6.25
CA HIS A 101 -3.29 -5.46 -7.11
C HIS A 101 -3.43 -6.76 -6.32
N THR A 102 -4.01 -7.80 -6.94
CA THR A 102 -4.23 -9.12 -6.31
C THR A 102 -3.34 -10.21 -6.90
N GLU A 103 -2.80 -10.03 -8.10
CA GLU A 103 -1.99 -11.03 -8.77
C GLU A 103 -0.50 -10.85 -8.47
N LYS A 104 0.15 -11.94 -8.08
CA LYS A 104 1.56 -11.97 -7.73
C LYS A 104 2.46 -11.39 -8.83
N ARG A 105 2.26 -11.77 -10.10
CA ARG A 105 3.06 -11.26 -11.22
C ARG A 105 3.01 -9.73 -11.31
N ILE A 106 1.82 -9.16 -11.13
CA ILE A 106 1.64 -7.70 -11.19
C ILE A 106 2.23 -7.03 -9.95
N LEU A 107 2.04 -7.64 -8.78
CA LEU A 107 2.63 -7.15 -7.53
C LEU A 107 4.17 -7.18 -7.58
N ASP A 108 4.75 -8.19 -8.22
CA ASP A 108 6.21 -8.26 -8.45
C ASP A 108 6.69 -7.08 -9.32
N LEU A 109 5.98 -6.75 -10.40
CA LEU A 109 6.28 -5.56 -11.23
C LEU A 109 6.10 -4.24 -10.47
N MET A 110 5.20 -4.19 -9.50
CA MET A 110 4.98 -3.05 -8.61
C MET A 110 5.98 -2.98 -7.45
N LEU A 111 6.84 -3.98 -7.29
CA LEU A 111 7.72 -4.15 -6.12
C LEU A 111 6.94 -4.19 -4.79
N LYS A 112 5.79 -4.87 -4.82
CA LYS A 112 4.87 -5.03 -3.69
C LYS A 112 4.88 -6.46 -3.15
N PRO A 113 4.55 -6.66 -1.88
CA PRO A 113 4.39 -8.00 -1.31
C PRO A 113 3.19 -8.73 -1.94
N ASP A 114 3.19 -10.05 -1.80
CA ASP A 114 2.05 -10.88 -2.18
C ASP A 114 0.76 -10.45 -1.47
N ILE A 115 -0.39 -10.67 -2.12
CA ILE A 115 -1.72 -10.29 -1.59
C ILE A 115 -2.03 -10.94 -0.24
N SER A 116 -1.46 -12.13 0.04
CA SER A 116 -1.60 -12.80 1.32
C SER A 116 -1.15 -11.96 2.51
N LYS A 117 -0.20 -11.03 2.30
CA LYS A 117 0.21 -10.10 3.36
C LYS A 117 -0.86 -9.05 3.67
N TYR A 118 -1.63 -8.65 2.68
CA TYR A 118 -2.80 -7.80 2.91
C TYR A 118 -3.90 -8.57 3.66
N GLU A 119 -4.15 -9.82 3.29
CA GLU A 119 -5.14 -10.67 3.95
C GLU A 119 -4.76 -10.91 5.42
N GLU A 120 -3.50 -11.29 5.70
CA GLU A 120 -2.95 -11.43 7.06
C GLU A 120 -3.11 -10.14 7.87
N PHE A 121 -2.85 -8.98 7.24
CA PHE A 121 -3.04 -7.68 7.88
C PHE A 121 -4.51 -7.45 8.26
N VAL A 122 -5.43 -7.70 7.35
CA VAL A 122 -6.88 -7.49 7.58
C VAL A 122 -7.39 -8.37 8.74
N GLU A 123 -6.97 -9.64 8.78
CA GLU A 123 -7.33 -10.55 9.84
C GLU A 123 -6.80 -10.06 11.20
N LEU A 124 -5.52 -9.69 11.25
CA LEU A 124 -4.89 -9.22 12.49
C LEU A 124 -5.49 -7.88 12.94
N PHE A 125 -5.79 -6.97 12.01
CA PHE A 125 -6.44 -5.71 12.31
C PHE A 125 -7.83 -5.94 12.92
N ARG A 126 -8.64 -6.80 12.32
CA ARG A 126 -9.96 -7.17 12.86
C ARG A 126 -9.87 -7.75 14.27
N LYS A 127 -8.87 -8.60 14.51
CA LYS A 127 -8.64 -9.19 15.84
C LYS A 127 -8.36 -8.14 16.92
N TYR A 128 -7.66 -7.05 16.58
CA TYR A 128 -7.32 -5.98 17.50
C TYR A 128 -8.36 -4.85 17.55
N SER A 129 -9.26 -4.80 16.59
CA SER A 129 -10.33 -3.80 16.58
C SER A 129 -11.27 -4.00 17.75
N ASN A 130 -11.51 -2.96 18.53
CA ASN A 130 -12.42 -2.94 19.68
C ASN A 130 -13.73 -2.17 19.40
N LYS A 131 -13.92 -1.75 18.16
CA LYS A 131 -15.09 -0.99 17.68
C LYS A 131 -15.32 -1.32 16.20
N GLU A 132 -16.40 -0.82 15.64
CA GLU A 132 -16.70 -0.98 14.22
C GLU A 132 -15.67 -0.22 13.37
N GLN A 133 -14.82 -0.95 12.68
CA GLN A 133 -13.74 -0.43 11.84
C GLN A 133 -13.57 -1.28 10.58
N TYR A 134 -13.19 -0.60 9.51
CA TYR A 134 -13.02 -1.22 8.19
C TYR A 134 -11.64 -0.92 7.60
N VAL A 135 -11.10 -1.87 6.87
CA VAL A 135 -9.91 -1.68 6.03
C VAL A 135 -10.37 -1.42 4.61
N LEU A 136 -9.98 -0.28 4.04
CA LEU A 136 -10.27 0.10 2.66
C LEU A 136 -9.04 -0.15 1.79
N PRO A 137 -9.09 -1.10 0.83
CA PRO A 137 -8.01 -1.32 -0.12
C PRO A 137 -8.00 -0.23 -1.19
N TYR A 138 -6.83 0.33 -1.44
CA TYR A 138 -6.54 1.10 -2.64
C TYR A 138 -5.95 0.20 -3.70
N LEU A 139 -6.52 0.28 -4.91
CA LEU A 139 -6.13 -0.52 -6.06
C LEU A 139 -5.81 0.39 -7.24
N ILE A 140 -4.88 -0.06 -8.08
CA ILE A 140 -4.48 0.63 -9.30
C ILE A 140 -4.99 -0.16 -10.51
N SER A 141 -5.73 0.49 -11.40
CA SER A 141 -6.13 -0.07 -12.67
C SER A 141 -5.11 0.22 -13.76
N ALA A 142 -5.05 -0.65 -14.77
CA ALA A 142 -4.24 -0.47 -15.98
C ALA A 142 -2.74 -0.21 -15.72
N PHE A 143 -2.17 -0.78 -14.66
CA PHE A 143 -0.73 -0.80 -14.43
C PHE A 143 -0.04 -1.64 -15.54
N PRO A 144 1.19 -1.31 -15.99
CA PRO A 144 1.93 -2.15 -16.92
C PRO A 144 1.95 -3.63 -16.50
N GLY A 145 1.58 -4.52 -17.41
CA GLY A 145 1.40 -5.96 -17.16
C GLY A 145 -0.04 -6.40 -16.86
N VAL A 146 -0.96 -5.48 -16.56
CA VAL A 146 -2.36 -5.83 -16.31
C VAL A 146 -3.10 -6.01 -17.64
N THR A 147 -3.32 -7.26 -18.03
CA THR A 147 -4.18 -7.60 -19.17
C THR A 147 -5.66 -7.55 -18.77
N LEU A 148 -6.56 -7.65 -19.75
CA LEU A 148 -8.00 -7.72 -19.45
C LEU A 148 -8.34 -8.94 -18.59
N GLU A 149 -7.74 -10.09 -18.88
CA GLU A 149 -7.92 -11.33 -18.11
C GLU A 149 -7.41 -11.16 -16.66
N ALA A 150 -6.30 -10.46 -16.45
CA ALA A 150 -5.82 -10.15 -15.11
C ALA A 150 -6.80 -9.23 -14.35
N ALA A 151 -7.40 -8.26 -15.04
CA ALA A 151 -8.43 -7.41 -14.45
C ALA A 151 -9.72 -8.19 -14.13
N GLU A 152 -10.08 -9.18 -14.95
CA GLU A 152 -11.22 -10.07 -14.68
C GLU A 152 -10.97 -10.96 -13.46
N ARG A 153 -9.78 -11.57 -13.34
CA ARG A 153 -9.42 -12.34 -12.13
C ARG A 153 -9.43 -11.50 -10.88
N MET A 154 -8.95 -10.25 -10.96
CA MET A 154 -9.06 -9.29 -9.85
C MET A 154 -10.51 -9.01 -9.48
N LYS A 155 -11.40 -8.79 -10.46
CA LYS A 155 -12.84 -8.62 -10.22
C LYS A 155 -13.40 -9.83 -9.46
N ASP A 156 -13.03 -11.06 -9.87
CA ASP A 156 -13.52 -12.27 -9.24
C ASP A 156 -13.02 -12.41 -7.79
N TYR A 157 -11.77 -12.06 -7.54
CA TYR A 157 -11.23 -11.96 -6.19
C TYR A 157 -12.01 -10.95 -5.32
N LEU A 158 -12.28 -9.75 -5.86
CA LEU A 158 -13.03 -8.71 -5.14
C LEU A 158 -14.46 -9.16 -4.84
N LYS A 159 -15.12 -9.84 -5.77
CA LYS A 159 -16.46 -10.41 -5.57
C LYS A 159 -16.46 -11.50 -4.51
N HIS A 160 -15.54 -12.45 -4.60
CA HIS A 160 -15.43 -13.56 -3.67
C HIS A 160 -15.23 -13.07 -2.22
N ASN A 161 -14.43 -12.03 -2.04
CA ASN A 161 -14.16 -11.43 -0.73
C ASN A 161 -15.16 -10.31 -0.34
N ASN A 162 -16.20 -10.09 -1.14
CA ASN A 162 -17.21 -9.02 -0.96
C ASN A 162 -16.57 -7.62 -0.77
N ILE A 163 -15.48 -7.35 -1.48
CA ILE A 163 -14.78 -6.07 -1.44
C ILE A 163 -15.39 -5.13 -2.48
N ARG A 164 -16.00 -4.04 -2.02
CA ARG A 164 -16.59 -2.99 -2.87
C ARG A 164 -15.69 -1.79 -2.89
N VAL A 165 -14.89 -1.68 -3.95
CA VAL A 165 -13.94 -0.57 -4.11
C VAL A 165 -14.66 0.64 -4.70
N GLU A 166 -14.73 1.74 -3.95
CA GLU A 166 -15.38 2.97 -4.43
C GLU A 166 -14.46 3.78 -5.32
N GLN A 167 -13.19 3.90 -4.92
CA GLN A 167 -12.18 4.65 -5.63
C GLN A 167 -11.13 3.71 -6.20
N VAL A 168 -10.97 3.76 -7.51
CA VAL A 168 -9.90 3.07 -8.24
C VAL A 168 -9.05 4.14 -8.91
N GLN A 169 -7.74 4.07 -8.70
CA GLN A 169 -6.82 4.96 -9.38
C GLN A 169 -6.35 4.33 -10.68
N ASP A 170 -6.51 5.04 -11.79
CA ASP A 170 -5.85 4.65 -13.03
C ASP A 170 -4.35 4.89 -12.90
N PHE A 171 -3.55 3.96 -13.43
CA PHE A 171 -2.11 4.15 -13.47
C PHE A 171 -1.73 5.42 -14.22
N ILE A 172 -0.84 6.20 -13.63
CA ILE A 172 -0.24 7.40 -14.22
C ILE A 172 1.28 7.21 -14.23
N PRO A 173 1.93 7.24 -15.40
CA PRO A 173 3.38 7.11 -15.49
C PRO A 173 4.06 8.35 -14.90
N LEU A 174 4.63 8.21 -13.71
CA LEU A 174 5.38 9.29 -13.08
C LEU A 174 6.84 9.25 -13.57
N PRO A 175 7.43 10.38 -13.97
CA PRO A 175 8.83 10.43 -14.39
C PRO A 175 9.78 9.82 -13.36
N MET A 176 10.86 9.22 -13.84
CA MET A 176 11.93 8.60 -13.03
C MET A 176 11.48 7.37 -12.22
N THR A 177 10.36 6.74 -12.56
CA THR A 177 9.93 5.49 -11.94
C THR A 177 10.12 4.30 -12.87
N VAL A 178 10.40 3.12 -12.32
CA VAL A 178 10.47 1.84 -13.06
C VAL A 178 9.16 1.59 -13.83
N ALA A 179 8.02 1.89 -13.20
CA ALA A 179 6.70 1.73 -13.81
C ALA A 179 6.53 2.64 -15.04
N ALA A 180 7.07 3.87 -15.03
CA ALA A 180 7.05 4.74 -16.20
C ALA A 180 7.94 4.19 -17.33
N CYS A 181 9.10 3.62 -17.03
CA CYS A 181 9.92 2.94 -18.02
C CYS A 181 9.15 1.80 -18.68
N MET A 182 8.54 0.91 -17.91
CA MET A 182 7.73 -0.19 -18.44
C MET A 182 6.55 0.32 -19.29
N TYR A 183 5.90 1.39 -18.88
CA TYR A 183 4.79 2.00 -19.63
C TYR A 183 5.21 2.48 -21.03
N TYR A 184 6.38 3.11 -21.13
CA TYR A 184 6.87 3.66 -22.40
C TYR A 184 7.53 2.61 -23.29
N THR A 185 8.30 1.72 -22.70
CA THR A 185 9.08 0.71 -23.46
C THR A 185 8.30 -0.54 -23.77
N GLU A 186 7.18 -0.79 -23.06
CA GLU A 186 6.41 -2.04 -23.11
C GLU A 186 7.26 -3.26 -22.78
N LYS A 187 8.30 -3.05 -21.96
CA LYS A 187 9.23 -4.08 -21.51
C LYS A 187 9.26 -4.13 -19.99
N ASP A 188 9.36 -5.35 -19.45
CA ASP A 188 9.70 -5.55 -18.04
C ASP A 188 11.10 -5.00 -17.78
N PHE A 189 11.20 -4.10 -16.81
CA PHE A 189 12.47 -3.47 -16.45
C PHE A 189 13.54 -4.49 -15.98
N PHE A 190 13.12 -5.61 -15.40
CA PHE A 190 14.03 -6.59 -14.81
C PHE A 190 14.42 -7.71 -15.76
N THR A 191 13.50 -8.16 -16.62
CA THR A 191 13.71 -9.31 -17.51
C THR A 191 13.88 -8.93 -18.97
N GLY A 192 13.42 -7.73 -19.37
CA GLY A 192 13.38 -7.29 -20.76
C GLY A 192 12.27 -7.92 -21.60
N GLU A 193 11.44 -8.77 -21.00
CA GLU A 193 10.31 -9.39 -21.67
C GLU A 193 9.20 -8.38 -22.01
N ASP A 194 8.36 -8.71 -22.98
CA ASP A 194 7.22 -7.87 -23.34
C ASP A 194 6.20 -7.76 -22.22
N VAL A 195 5.74 -6.54 -21.98
CA VAL A 195 4.73 -6.21 -20.99
C VAL A 195 3.57 -5.51 -21.66
N TYR A 196 2.37 -6.06 -21.50
CA TYR A 196 1.15 -5.42 -21.99
C TYR A 196 0.91 -4.07 -21.29
N VAL A 197 0.51 -3.07 -22.06
CA VAL A 197 0.16 -1.74 -21.54
C VAL A 197 -1.14 -1.24 -22.15
N ALA A 198 -2.15 -1.03 -21.31
CA ALA A 198 -3.42 -0.44 -21.71
C ALA A 198 -3.25 1.08 -21.95
N LYS A 199 -2.98 1.49 -23.19
CA LYS A 199 -2.73 2.90 -23.55
C LYS A 199 -4.00 3.67 -23.90
N SER A 200 -5.02 2.99 -24.46
CA SER A 200 -6.24 3.67 -24.86
C SER A 200 -7.16 3.95 -23.65
N TYR A 201 -7.89 5.06 -23.74
CA TYR A 201 -8.87 5.40 -22.70
C TYR A 201 -9.93 4.29 -22.52
N LYS A 202 -10.40 3.68 -23.63
CA LYS A 202 -11.41 2.61 -23.60
C LYS A 202 -10.93 1.37 -22.85
N GLU A 203 -9.67 0.95 -23.04
CA GLU A 203 -9.09 -0.18 -22.32
C GLU A 203 -8.95 0.12 -20.83
N ARG A 204 -8.42 1.27 -20.49
CA ARG A 204 -8.27 1.70 -19.10
C ARG A 204 -9.62 1.81 -18.38
N GLU A 205 -10.63 2.32 -19.06
CA GLU A 205 -12.00 2.37 -18.54
C GLU A 205 -12.57 0.98 -18.28
N LYS A 206 -12.34 0.01 -19.20
CA LYS A 206 -12.75 -1.40 -18.98
C LYS A 206 -12.10 -1.98 -17.71
N HIS A 207 -10.80 -1.81 -17.54
CA HIS A 207 -10.10 -2.29 -16.34
C HIS A 207 -10.71 -1.69 -15.07
N ARG A 208 -10.93 -0.38 -15.03
CA ARG A 208 -11.53 0.30 -13.89
C ARG A 208 -12.95 -0.19 -13.60
N ARG A 209 -13.79 -0.36 -14.62
CA ARG A 209 -15.17 -0.87 -14.45
C ARG A 209 -15.19 -2.28 -13.89
N LEU A 210 -14.27 -3.14 -14.27
CA LEU A 210 -14.16 -4.48 -13.69
C LEU A 210 -13.89 -4.44 -12.20
N MET A 211 -13.01 -3.55 -11.75
CA MET A 211 -12.73 -3.39 -10.33
C MET A 211 -13.93 -2.82 -9.55
N GLN A 212 -14.77 -2.00 -10.20
CA GLN A 212 -16.00 -1.44 -9.62
C GLN A 212 -17.23 -2.28 -10.01
N TRP A 213 -17.10 -3.59 -9.97
CA TRP A 213 -18.09 -4.59 -10.37
C TRP A 213 -19.49 -4.43 -9.78
N TRP A 214 -19.62 -3.74 -8.68
CA TRP A 214 -20.87 -3.51 -7.96
C TRP A 214 -21.60 -2.23 -8.40
N LYS A 215 -20.95 -1.36 -9.16
CA LYS A 215 -21.59 -0.18 -9.78
C LYS A 215 -22.31 -0.61 -11.06
N LYS A 216 -23.54 -0.13 -11.23
CA LYS A 216 -24.32 -0.33 -12.47
C LYS A 216 -23.88 0.63 -13.56
#